data_c57bd46461d72eb845ddaa7a2c1faf07
#
_entry.id   c57bd46461d72eb845ddaa7a2c1faf07
#
_cell.length_a   1.000
_cell.length_b   1.000
_cell.length_c   1.000
_cell.angle_alpha   90.00
_cell.angle_beta   90.00
_cell.angle_gamma   90.00
#
_symmetry.space_group_name_H-M   'P 1'
#
loop_
_entity.id
_entity.type
_entity.pdbx_description
1 polymer ?
#
loop_
_entity_poly.entity_id
_entity_poly.type
_entity_poly.pdbx_seq_one_letter_code
_entity_poly.pdbx_strand_id
1 'polypeptide(L)'
;MQACGLVGLGGAGFPTHVKLAAEGIDTLLINAAECEPYLSTDTREMLECSDTILSGITAVMKYCNIPNCIIGIERNKPECIDLMCSLVRDMQGVSVKPLPMRYPQGAEKTLVETCTGREVPQIGPSGKPGLPADVHCIIMNVTSVSTLGKFLKLSLIHI
;
A
#
# COMPACT_ATOMS: atom_id res chain seq x y z
N MET A 1 -7.71 -12.90 -6.87
CA MET A 1 -6.39 -12.26 -7.01
C MET A 1 -5.42 -13.10 -7.85
N GLN A 2 -5.31 -14.40 -7.63
CA GLN A 2 -4.43 -15.24 -8.46
C GLN A 2 -4.81 -15.18 -9.95
N ALA A 3 -6.10 -15.14 -10.28
CA ALA A 3 -6.61 -15.05 -11.63
C ALA A 3 -6.29 -13.74 -12.38
N CYS A 4 -6.03 -12.64 -11.67
CA CYS A 4 -5.68 -11.36 -12.31
C CYS A 4 -4.18 -11.19 -12.56
N GLY A 5 -3.34 -12.14 -12.13
CA GLY A 5 -1.90 -12.11 -12.35
C GLY A 5 -1.18 -10.90 -11.74
N LEU A 6 -1.79 -10.22 -10.76
CA LEU A 6 -1.25 -9.00 -10.19
C LEU A 6 0.06 -9.26 -9.46
N VAL A 7 1.10 -8.53 -9.87
CA VAL A 7 2.43 -8.50 -9.24
C VAL A 7 2.71 -7.11 -8.69
N GLY A 8 3.70 -7.00 -7.81
CA GLY A 8 4.10 -5.71 -7.25
C GLY A 8 4.72 -4.81 -8.31
N LEU A 9 3.98 -3.79 -8.77
CA LEU A 9 4.37 -2.89 -9.84
C LEU A 9 5.47 -1.89 -9.45
N GLY A 10 5.63 -1.62 -8.15
CA GLY A 10 6.63 -0.69 -7.62
C GLY A 10 7.91 -1.35 -7.11
N GLY A 11 8.29 -2.53 -7.59
CA GLY A 11 9.47 -3.22 -7.06
C GLY A 11 9.78 -4.54 -7.77
N ALA A 12 10.21 -5.56 -7.01
CA ALA A 12 10.73 -6.83 -7.52
C ALA A 12 9.70 -7.75 -8.22
N GLY A 13 8.52 -7.27 -8.56
CA GLY A 13 7.50 -8.09 -9.25
C GLY A 13 6.95 -9.25 -8.41
N PHE A 14 6.99 -9.14 -7.08
CA PHE A 14 6.54 -10.21 -6.20
C PHE A 14 5.03 -10.46 -6.34
N PRO A 15 4.58 -11.71 -6.46
CA PRO A 15 3.16 -12.01 -6.65
C PRO A 15 2.31 -11.52 -5.49
N THR A 16 1.35 -10.64 -5.77
CA THR A 16 0.52 -10.00 -4.74
C THR A 16 -0.31 -11.02 -3.94
N HIS A 17 -0.81 -12.06 -4.58
CA HIS A 17 -1.59 -13.10 -3.91
C HIS A 17 -0.78 -13.86 -2.83
N VAL A 18 0.53 -14.04 -3.05
CA VAL A 18 1.42 -14.67 -2.05
C VAL A 18 1.63 -13.72 -0.86
N LYS A 19 1.83 -12.43 -1.15
CA LYS A 19 1.99 -11.40 -0.11
C LYS A 19 0.75 -11.31 0.80
N LEU A 20 -0.43 -11.39 0.20
CA LEU A 20 -1.72 -11.31 0.90
C LEU A 20 -2.15 -12.62 1.60
N ALA A 21 -1.45 -13.72 1.37
CA ALA A 21 -1.67 -14.98 2.07
C ALA A 21 -0.95 -15.04 3.44
N ALA A 22 -0.20 -14.01 3.83
CA ALA A 22 0.45 -13.95 5.13
C ALA A 22 -0.60 -13.85 6.25
N GLU A 23 -0.43 -14.64 7.29
CA GLU A 23 -1.31 -14.67 8.45
C GLU A 23 -0.89 -13.68 9.55
N GLY A 24 -1.82 -13.29 10.40
CA GLY A 24 -1.54 -12.43 11.56
C GLY A 24 -1.24 -10.97 11.21
N ILE A 25 -1.64 -10.50 10.04
CA ILE A 25 -1.43 -9.12 9.60
C ILE A 25 -2.51 -8.22 10.21
N ASP A 26 -2.09 -7.12 10.82
CA ASP A 26 -2.98 -6.12 11.41
C ASP A 26 -2.97 -4.76 10.68
N THR A 27 -1.96 -4.52 9.83
CA THR A 27 -1.77 -3.24 9.18
C THR A 27 -1.40 -3.39 7.70
N LEU A 28 -2.20 -2.76 6.84
CA LEU A 28 -1.91 -2.57 5.43
C LEU A 28 -1.24 -1.20 5.23
N LEU A 29 -0.07 -1.18 4.62
CA LEU A 29 0.63 0.05 4.25
C LEU A 29 0.52 0.27 2.74
N ILE A 30 -0.03 1.40 2.34
CA ILE A 30 -0.02 1.82 0.94
C ILE A 30 1.17 2.74 0.73
N ASN A 31 2.10 2.27 -0.08
CA ASN A 31 3.29 3.01 -0.46
C ASN A 31 2.96 3.94 -1.63
N ALA A 32 2.89 5.24 -1.35
CA ALA A 32 2.79 6.31 -2.33
C ALA A 32 4.00 7.27 -2.21
N ALA A 33 5.14 6.76 -1.73
CA ALA A 33 6.41 7.44 -1.71
C ALA A 33 7.14 7.19 -3.04
N GLU A 34 7.12 8.19 -3.90
CA GLU A 34 7.72 8.17 -5.23
C GLU A 34 9.14 8.73 -5.16
N CYS A 35 10.10 7.84 -4.78
CA CYS A 35 11.48 8.24 -4.48
C CYS A 35 12.33 8.56 -5.72
N GLU A 36 11.87 8.21 -6.93
CA GLU A 36 12.66 8.44 -8.15
C GLU A 36 12.36 9.80 -8.77
N PRO A 37 13.41 10.57 -9.11
CA PRO A 37 13.24 11.85 -9.80
C PRO A 37 12.49 11.69 -11.12
N TYR A 38 11.60 12.64 -11.43
CA TYR A 38 10.79 12.70 -12.65
C TYR A 38 9.72 11.61 -12.81
N LEU A 39 9.57 10.68 -11.88
CA LEU A 39 8.41 9.80 -11.86
C LEU A 39 7.23 10.54 -11.19
N SER A 40 6.08 10.46 -11.84
CA SER A 40 4.81 11.04 -11.34
C SER A 40 3.63 10.08 -11.48
N THR A 41 3.91 8.80 -11.66
CA THR A 41 2.89 7.76 -11.88
C THR A 41 1.99 7.61 -10.67
N ASP A 42 2.56 7.48 -9.47
CA ASP A 42 1.81 7.32 -8.23
C ASP A 42 1.03 8.59 -7.89
N THR A 43 1.63 9.77 -8.15
CA THR A 43 0.96 11.06 -7.98
C THR A 43 -0.27 11.18 -8.89
N ARG A 44 -0.13 10.88 -10.18
CA ARG A 44 -1.24 10.91 -11.13
C ARG A 44 -2.32 9.89 -10.79
N GLU A 45 -1.90 8.68 -10.39
CA GLU A 45 -2.85 7.64 -9.97
C GLU A 45 -3.69 8.09 -8.77
N MET A 46 -3.08 8.78 -7.78
CA MET A 46 -3.84 9.32 -6.65
C MET A 46 -4.82 10.42 -7.06
N LEU A 47 -4.43 11.31 -7.97
CA LEU A 47 -5.28 12.43 -8.40
C LEU A 47 -6.40 12.00 -9.37
N GLU A 48 -6.11 11.07 -10.28
CA GLU A 48 -7.01 10.71 -11.37
C GLU A 48 -7.84 9.44 -11.08
N CYS A 49 -7.33 8.54 -10.21
CA CYS A 49 -7.89 7.21 -9.97
C CYS A 49 -8.13 6.91 -8.48
N SER A 50 -8.34 7.93 -7.66
CA SER A 50 -8.52 7.78 -6.20
C SER A 50 -9.64 6.80 -5.83
N ASP A 51 -10.73 6.76 -6.58
CA ASP A 51 -11.88 5.86 -6.38
C ASP A 51 -11.50 4.37 -6.55
N THR A 52 -10.58 4.05 -7.47
CA THR A 52 -10.08 2.68 -7.65
C THR A 52 -9.08 2.30 -6.58
N ILE A 53 -8.27 3.26 -6.09
CA ILE A 53 -7.38 3.06 -4.95
C ILE A 53 -8.21 2.68 -3.71
N LEU A 54 -9.23 3.47 -3.39
CA LEU A 54 -10.10 3.20 -2.23
C LEU A 54 -10.86 1.88 -2.34
N SER A 55 -11.33 1.55 -3.55
CA SER A 55 -11.97 0.26 -3.82
C SER A 55 -11.01 -0.91 -3.57
N GLY A 56 -9.76 -0.78 -4.02
CA GLY A 56 -8.72 -1.78 -3.80
C GLY A 56 -8.35 -1.93 -2.33
N ILE A 57 -8.16 -0.81 -1.60
CA ILE A 57 -7.90 -0.81 -0.16
C ILE A 57 -9.03 -1.52 0.59
N THR A 58 -10.28 -1.12 0.34
CA THR A 58 -11.46 -1.71 0.98
C THR A 58 -11.54 -3.22 0.73
N ALA A 59 -11.25 -3.66 -0.50
CA ALA A 59 -11.24 -5.08 -0.83
C ALA A 59 -10.14 -5.83 -0.06
N VAL A 60 -8.91 -5.31 -0.03
CA VAL A 60 -7.81 -5.97 0.71
C VAL A 60 -8.13 -6.05 2.20
N MET A 61 -8.54 -4.95 2.82
CA MET A 61 -8.90 -4.91 4.24
C MET A 61 -9.99 -5.92 4.57
N LYS A 62 -11.06 -5.95 3.75
CA LYS A 62 -12.20 -6.86 3.96
C LYS A 62 -11.83 -8.33 3.79
N TYR A 63 -11.19 -8.70 2.68
CA TYR A 63 -10.94 -10.11 2.36
C TYR A 63 -9.73 -10.71 3.07
N CYS A 64 -8.77 -9.87 3.49
CA CYS A 64 -7.63 -10.30 4.32
C CYS A 64 -7.87 -10.07 5.82
N ASN A 65 -9.04 -9.54 6.21
CA ASN A 65 -9.41 -9.23 7.59
C ASN A 65 -8.39 -8.33 8.30
N ILE A 66 -7.91 -7.29 7.59
CA ILE A 66 -6.93 -6.34 8.10
C ILE A 66 -7.66 -5.11 8.64
N PRO A 67 -7.54 -4.79 9.95
CA PRO A 67 -8.32 -3.70 10.56
C PRO A 67 -7.79 -2.30 10.25
N ASN A 68 -6.49 -2.16 9.94
CA ASN A 68 -5.87 -0.85 9.78
C ASN A 68 -5.20 -0.70 8.41
N CYS A 69 -5.33 0.50 7.83
CA CYS A 69 -4.62 0.90 6.63
C CYS A 69 -4.00 2.28 6.80
N ILE A 70 -2.73 2.42 6.41
CA ILE A 70 -2.02 3.71 6.41
C ILE A 70 -1.52 3.98 5.00
N ILE A 71 -1.94 5.12 4.43
CA ILE A 71 -1.47 5.58 3.12
C ILE A 71 -0.31 6.54 3.37
N GLY A 72 0.91 6.11 3.03
CA GLY A 72 2.12 6.92 3.17
C GLY A 72 2.37 7.76 1.93
N ILE A 73 2.30 9.10 2.06
CA ILE A 73 2.50 10.06 0.95
C ILE A 73 3.60 11.04 1.34
N GLU A 74 4.54 11.32 0.45
CA GLU A 74 5.59 12.31 0.71
C GLU A 74 5.04 13.73 0.87
N ARG A 75 5.63 14.50 1.80
CA ARG A 75 5.19 15.87 2.12
C ARG A 75 5.30 16.87 0.97
N ASN A 76 6.09 16.58 -0.05
CA ASN A 76 6.20 17.39 -1.27
C ASN A 76 4.98 17.27 -2.21
N LYS A 77 3.98 16.47 -1.83
CA LYS A 77 2.76 16.23 -2.61
C LYS A 77 1.50 16.65 -1.82
N PRO A 78 1.38 17.94 -1.46
CA PRO A 78 0.28 18.41 -0.60
C PRO A 78 -1.10 18.15 -1.23
N GLU A 79 -1.24 18.32 -2.55
CA GLU A 79 -2.50 18.08 -3.26
C GLU A 79 -3.00 16.63 -3.10
N CYS A 80 -2.09 15.65 -3.19
CA CYS A 80 -2.42 14.24 -2.96
C CYS A 80 -2.80 13.99 -1.50
N ILE A 81 -2.06 14.59 -0.56
CA ILE A 81 -2.35 14.46 0.87
C ILE A 81 -3.75 15.01 1.18
N ASP A 82 -4.06 16.22 0.73
CA ASP A 82 -5.34 16.89 0.99
C ASP A 82 -6.50 16.09 0.38
N LEU A 83 -6.35 15.65 -0.88
CA LEU A 83 -7.34 14.82 -1.56
C LEU A 83 -7.58 13.52 -0.80
N MET A 84 -6.53 12.75 -0.54
CA MET A 84 -6.66 11.45 0.12
C MET A 84 -7.18 11.59 1.56
N CYS A 85 -6.75 12.60 2.32
CA CYS A 85 -7.30 12.89 3.65
C CYS A 85 -8.80 13.18 3.60
N SER A 86 -9.26 13.93 2.59
CA SER A 86 -10.68 14.22 2.45
C SER A 86 -11.52 12.97 2.15
N LEU A 87 -10.99 12.10 1.29
CA LEU A 87 -11.67 10.88 0.84
C LEU A 87 -11.73 9.79 1.91
N VAL A 88 -10.69 9.66 2.75
CA VAL A 88 -10.66 8.61 3.79
C VAL A 88 -11.26 9.06 5.11
N ARG A 89 -11.73 10.30 5.23
CA ARG A 89 -12.24 10.87 6.49
C ARG A 89 -13.27 9.98 7.19
N ASP A 90 -14.18 9.40 6.41
CA ASP A 90 -15.28 8.57 6.92
C ASP A 90 -14.99 7.06 6.80
N MET A 91 -13.78 6.68 6.36
CA MET A 91 -13.36 5.29 6.24
C MET A 91 -12.77 4.79 7.55
N GLN A 92 -13.46 3.85 8.19
CA GLN A 92 -12.99 3.26 9.43
C GLN A 92 -11.69 2.49 9.24
N GLY A 93 -10.70 2.77 10.10
CA GLY A 93 -9.40 2.08 10.07
C GLY A 93 -8.44 2.56 8.98
N VAL A 94 -8.81 3.55 8.15
CA VAL A 94 -7.95 4.11 7.10
C VAL A 94 -7.44 5.49 7.50
N SER A 95 -6.15 5.73 7.31
CA SER A 95 -5.52 7.02 7.60
C SER A 95 -4.46 7.39 6.57
N VAL A 96 -4.18 8.68 6.44
CA VAL A 96 -3.08 9.20 5.61
C VAL A 96 -1.96 9.67 6.51
N LYS A 97 -0.72 9.28 6.18
CA LYS A 97 0.48 9.72 6.90
C LYS A 97 1.44 10.46 5.97
N PRO A 98 1.65 11.77 6.19
CA PRO A 98 2.67 12.53 5.48
C PRO A 98 4.07 12.03 5.85
N LEU A 99 4.85 11.59 4.85
CA LEU A 99 6.19 11.05 5.01
C LEU A 99 7.26 12.13 4.81
N PRO A 100 8.38 12.07 5.55
CA PRO A 100 9.50 12.98 5.30
C PRO A 100 10.12 12.70 3.93
N MET A 101 10.65 13.75 3.28
CA MET A 101 11.41 13.63 2.04
C MET A 101 12.81 13.09 2.36
N ARG A 102 13.00 11.79 2.34
CA ARG A 102 14.28 11.10 2.56
C ARG A 102 14.44 9.99 1.54
N TYR A 103 15.63 9.83 1.02
CA TYR A 103 15.94 8.65 0.20
C TYR A 103 16.56 7.56 1.10
N PRO A 104 16.11 6.32 1.06
CA PRO A 104 14.97 5.73 0.32
C PRO A 104 13.70 5.62 1.19
N GLN A 105 12.86 6.65 1.22
CA GLN A 105 11.63 6.66 2.05
C GLN A 105 10.63 5.56 1.64
N GLY A 106 10.60 5.19 0.35
CA GLY A 106 9.75 4.12 -0.18
C GLY A 106 10.27 2.70 0.07
N ALA A 107 11.47 2.54 0.66
CA ALA A 107 11.98 1.23 1.04
C ALA A 107 11.08 0.58 2.12
N GLU A 108 10.74 -0.69 1.95
CA GLU A 108 9.74 -1.36 2.78
C GLU A 108 10.02 -1.23 4.29
N LYS A 109 11.26 -1.44 4.73
CA LYS A 109 11.63 -1.33 6.16
C LYS A 109 11.50 0.08 6.70
N THR A 110 11.97 1.07 5.94
CA THR A 110 11.86 2.50 6.30
C THR A 110 10.41 2.95 6.35
N LEU A 111 9.58 2.48 5.41
CA LEU A 111 8.16 2.81 5.38
C LEU A 111 7.42 2.23 6.59
N VAL A 112 7.68 0.96 6.95
CA VAL A 112 7.08 0.33 8.15
C VAL A 112 7.43 1.13 9.40
N GLU A 113 8.72 1.40 9.62
CA GLU A 113 9.19 2.16 10.78
C GLU A 113 8.55 3.55 10.83
N THR A 114 8.59 4.28 9.71
CA THR A 114 8.03 5.63 9.65
C THR A 114 6.52 5.65 9.87
N CYS A 115 5.79 4.68 9.31
CA CYS A 115 4.33 4.64 9.40
C CYS A 115 3.83 4.11 10.74
N THR A 116 4.47 3.09 11.28
CA THR A 116 3.95 2.33 12.44
C THR A 116 4.80 2.42 13.70
N GLY A 117 6.05 2.87 13.58
CA GLY A 117 7.05 2.81 14.67
C GLY A 117 7.59 1.40 14.92
N ARG A 118 7.21 0.40 14.11
CA ARG A 118 7.70 -0.98 14.23
C ARG A 118 8.99 -1.14 13.44
N GLU A 119 9.98 -1.83 13.99
CA GLU A 119 11.25 -2.13 13.32
C GLU A 119 11.21 -3.53 12.71
N VAL A 120 11.39 -3.61 11.40
CA VAL A 120 11.53 -4.90 10.71
C VAL A 120 12.92 -5.46 11.03
N PRO A 121 13.02 -6.66 11.63
CA PRO A 121 14.31 -7.23 12.04
C PRO A 121 15.22 -7.44 10.82
N GLN A 122 16.54 -7.43 11.05
CA GLN A 122 17.49 -7.76 9.97
C GLN A 122 17.39 -9.24 9.60
N ILE A 123 17.21 -10.09 10.60
CA ILE A 123 17.01 -11.53 10.45
C ILE A 123 15.66 -11.87 11.07
N GLY A 124 14.76 -12.44 10.29
CA GLY A 124 13.44 -12.87 10.73
C GLY A 124 13.50 -14.23 11.49
N PRO A 125 12.35 -14.67 12.01
CA PRO A 125 12.26 -15.91 12.81
C PRO A 125 12.74 -17.17 12.07
N SER A 126 12.70 -17.16 10.74
CA SER A 126 13.16 -18.28 9.89
C SER A 126 14.66 -18.28 9.59
N GLY A 127 15.45 -17.36 10.17
CA GLY A 127 16.86 -17.17 9.84
C GLY A 127 17.13 -16.51 8.49
N LYS A 128 16.08 -16.08 7.78
CA LYS A 128 16.13 -15.31 6.52
C LYS A 128 16.03 -13.82 6.82
N PRO A 129 16.32 -12.94 5.84
CA PRO A 129 16.09 -11.51 6.00
C PRO A 129 14.65 -11.22 6.47
N GLY A 130 14.51 -10.36 7.48
CA GLY A 130 13.22 -10.01 8.04
C GLY A 130 12.32 -9.32 7.03
N LEU A 131 11.05 -9.65 7.09
CA LEU A 131 9.98 -9.15 6.21
C LEU A 131 9.01 -8.24 6.98
N PRO A 132 8.28 -7.34 6.32
CA PRO A 132 7.21 -6.57 6.95
C PRO A 132 6.17 -7.44 7.66
N ALA A 133 5.91 -8.64 7.17
CA ALA A 133 5.00 -9.61 7.78
C ALA A 133 5.44 -10.06 9.19
N ASP A 134 6.75 -10.09 9.47
CA ASP A 134 7.28 -10.43 10.80
C ASP A 134 6.89 -9.39 11.87
N VAL A 135 6.46 -8.20 11.45
CA VAL A 135 5.93 -7.14 12.31
C VAL A 135 4.46 -6.82 11.99
N HIS A 136 3.73 -7.81 11.51
CA HIS A 136 2.30 -7.76 11.22
C HIS A 136 1.87 -6.73 10.17
N CYS A 137 2.78 -6.35 9.24
CA CYS A 137 2.52 -5.39 8.19
C CYS A 137 2.57 -6.02 6.80
N ILE A 138 1.70 -5.56 5.91
CA ILE A 138 1.81 -5.78 4.46
C ILE A 138 1.93 -4.45 3.75
N ILE A 139 2.80 -4.39 2.74
CA ILE A 139 2.99 -3.18 1.92
C ILE A 139 2.51 -3.45 0.50
N MET A 140 1.72 -2.52 -0.03
CA MET A 140 1.34 -2.47 -1.44
C MET A 140 1.65 -1.09 -2.01
N ASN A 141 2.17 -1.04 -3.23
CA ASN A 141 2.30 0.23 -3.95
C ASN A 141 0.90 0.74 -4.36
N VAL A 142 0.72 2.05 -4.38
CA VAL A 142 -0.57 2.70 -4.67
C VAL A 142 -1.11 2.32 -6.05
N THR A 143 -0.26 2.25 -7.08
CA THR A 143 -0.66 1.82 -8.42
C THR A 143 -1.08 0.34 -8.45
N SER A 144 -0.43 -0.53 -7.68
CA SER A 144 -0.82 -1.95 -7.56
C SER A 144 -2.20 -2.10 -6.92
N VAL A 145 -2.50 -1.35 -5.87
CA VAL A 145 -3.82 -1.42 -5.22
C VAL A 145 -4.91 -0.81 -6.08
N SER A 146 -4.61 0.26 -6.84
CA SER A 146 -5.54 0.83 -7.82
C SER A 146 -5.85 -0.17 -8.95
N THR A 147 -4.84 -0.86 -9.46
CA THR A 147 -5.02 -1.90 -10.48
C THR A 147 -5.94 -3.01 -9.98
N LEU A 148 -5.79 -3.41 -8.72
CA LEU A 148 -6.72 -4.36 -8.09
C LEU A 148 -8.15 -3.80 -8.05
N GLY A 149 -8.33 -2.55 -7.67
CA GLY A 149 -9.64 -1.87 -7.66
C GLY A 149 -10.27 -1.80 -9.05
N LYS A 150 -9.48 -1.47 -10.07
CA LYS A 150 -9.92 -1.48 -11.49
C LYS A 150 -10.38 -2.89 -11.91
N PHE A 151 -9.59 -3.92 -11.60
CA PHE A 151 -9.93 -5.30 -11.91
C PHE A 151 -11.25 -5.73 -11.24
N LEU A 152 -11.44 -5.40 -9.97
CA LEU A 152 -12.68 -5.73 -9.25
C LEU A 152 -13.90 -5.03 -9.84
N LYS A 153 -13.79 -3.77 -10.23
CA LYS A 153 -14.88 -3.03 -10.91
C LYS A 153 -15.24 -3.66 -12.26
N LEU A 154 -14.23 -4.00 -13.06
CA LEU A 154 -14.45 -4.67 -14.36
C LEU A 154 -15.06 -6.06 -14.20
N SER A 155 -14.62 -6.82 -13.21
CA SER A 155 -15.16 -8.16 -12.92
C SER A 155 -16.63 -8.10 -12.49
N LEU A 156 -17.04 -7.05 -11.77
CA LEU A 156 -18.43 -6.86 -11.37
C LEU A 156 -19.36 -6.48 -12.53
N ILE A 157 -18.82 -5.94 -13.63
CA ILE A 157 -19.59 -5.59 -14.83
C ILE A 157 -19.86 -6.83 -15.69
N HIS A 158 -19.07 -7.90 -15.55
CA HIS A 158 -19.16 -9.13 -16.33
C HIS A 158 -19.87 -10.28 -15.62
N ILE A 159 -20.43 -10.05 -14.43
CA ILE A 159 -21.31 -10.97 -13.71
C ILE A 159 -22.76 -10.51 -13.85
#